data_0c5ed306b3aac0d5d2b0d62bfe20c3a5
#
_entry.id   0c5ed306b3aac0d5d2b0d62bfe20c3a5
#
_cell.length_a   1.000
_cell.length_b   1.000
_cell.length_c   1.000
_cell.angle_alpha   90.00
_cell.angle_beta   90.00
_cell.angle_gamma   90.00
#
_symmetry.space_group_name_H-M   'P 1'
#
loop_
_entity.id
_entity.type
_entity.pdbx_description
1 polymer ?
#
loop_
_entity_poly.entity_id
_entity_poly.type
_entity_poly.pdbx_seq_one_letter_code
_entity_poly.pdbx_strand_id
1 'polypeptide(L)'
;VDIDKLNKYVKENDVENVAVIGAGYIGVEIAENFIHSDKNVALVEAMDQVLQPLDYDMAQILQKELHDNGVNVVVSDPLTEVHDDHVVLKSGKKIDAEAVVLAIGVSPETELAEDAGLKIGETGGIEVNHNYVTSDPDIYAVGDVIEVYSKIARSKTRLPLAGPAQRQARAAANHIYN
;
A
#
# COMPACT_ATOMS: atom_id res chain seq x y z
N VAL A 1 -5.36 -11.81 8.97
CA VAL A 1 -6.54 -11.48 9.79
C VAL A 1 -7.57 -10.71 8.96
N ASP A 2 -7.22 -9.59 8.32
CA ASP A 2 -8.19 -8.82 7.52
C ASP A 2 -8.50 -9.50 6.19
N ILE A 3 -7.50 -10.13 5.55
CA ILE A 3 -7.68 -10.94 4.35
C ILE A 3 -8.62 -12.13 4.60
N ASP A 4 -8.48 -12.82 5.74
CA ASP A 4 -9.37 -13.93 6.09
C ASP A 4 -10.81 -13.46 6.29
N LYS A 5 -11.00 -12.30 6.93
CA LYS A 5 -12.33 -11.68 7.11
C LYS A 5 -12.92 -11.27 5.77
N LEU A 6 -12.12 -10.66 4.90
CA LEU A 6 -12.56 -10.26 3.57
C LEU A 6 -12.98 -11.47 2.72
N ASN A 7 -12.15 -12.51 2.67
CA ASN A 7 -12.47 -13.75 1.96
C ASN A 7 -13.72 -14.43 2.49
N LYS A 8 -13.91 -14.42 3.81
CA LYS A 8 -15.12 -14.96 4.44
C LYS A 8 -16.34 -14.13 4.04
N TYR A 9 -16.26 -12.80 4.15
CA TYR A 9 -17.35 -11.89 3.80
C TYR A 9 -17.79 -12.07 2.34
N VAL A 10 -16.82 -12.08 1.41
CA VAL A 10 -17.08 -12.24 -0.03
C VAL A 10 -17.80 -13.55 -0.34
N LYS A 11 -17.42 -14.65 0.35
CA LYS A 11 -18.03 -15.97 0.15
C LYS A 11 -19.42 -16.09 0.78
N GLU A 12 -19.59 -15.56 2.00
CA GLU A 12 -20.85 -15.69 2.76
C GLU A 12 -21.97 -14.79 2.21
N ASN A 13 -21.63 -13.71 1.50
CA ASN A 13 -22.58 -12.73 0.97
C ASN A 13 -22.72 -12.78 -0.56
N ASP A 14 -22.14 -13.80 -1.23
CA ASP A 14 -22.17 -13.93 -2.70
C ASP A 14 -21.78 -12.63 -3.44
N VAL A 15 -20.77 -11.92 -2.92
CA VAL A 15 -20.30 -10.65 -3.50
C VAL A 15 -19.87 -10.85 -4.95
N GLU A 16 -20.45 -10.08 -5.87
CA GLU A 16 -20.08 -10.08 -7.29
C GLU A 16 -19.23 -8.86 -7.68
N ASN A 17 -19.52 -7.70 -7.07
CA ASN A 17 -18.89 -6.43 -7.43
C ASN A 17 -18.03 -5.91 -6.28
N VAL A 18 -16.76 -5.64 -6.56
CA VAL A 18 -15.79 -5.14 -5.58
C VAL A 18 -15.21 -3.81 -6.03
N ALA A 19 -15.26 -2.80 -5.17
CA ALA A 19 -14.53 -1.56 -5.37
C ALA A 19 -13.22 -1.58 -4.56
N VAL A 20 -12.10 -1.45 -5.24
CA VAL A 20 -10.78 -1.30 -4.63
C VAL A 20 -10.38 0.18 -4.73
N ILE A 21 -10.14 0.81 -3.59
CA ILE A 21 -9.83 2.24 -3.50
C ILE A 21 -8.35 2.42 -3.20
N GLY A 22 -7.65 3.06 -4.14
CA GLY A 22 -6.20 3.23 -4.16
C GLY A 22 -5.54 2.24 -5.11
N ALA A 23 -4.87 2.74 -6.16
CA ALA A 23 -4.20 1.94 -7.19
C ALA A 23 -2.67 1.87 -6.97
N GLY A 24 -2.24 1.79 -5.71
CA GLY A 24 -0.87 1.44 -5.33
C GLY A 24 -0.60 -0.06 -5.47
N TYR A 25 0.57 -0.53 -5.02
CA TYR A 25 0.96 -1.95 -5.10
C TYR A 25 -0.11 -2.89 -4.52
N ILE A 26 -0.62 -2.56 -3.32
CA ILE A 26 -1.63 -3.39 -2.63
C ILE A 26 -2.93 -3.40 -3.42
N GLY A 27 -3.41 -2.25 -3.89
CA GLY A 27 -4.67 -2.15 -4.61
C GLY A 27 -4.65 -2.90 -5.95
N VAL A 28 -3.56 -2.78 -6.71
CA VAL A 28 -3.38 -3.51 -7.98
C VAL A 28 -3.38 -5.02 -7.74
N GLU A 29 -2.64 -5.50 -6.73
CA GLU A 29 -2.56 -6.93 -6.41
C GLU A 29 -3.91 -7.49 -5.91
N ILE A 30 -4.66 -6.71 -5.13
CA ILE A 30 -6.02 -7.08 -4.71
C ILE A 30 -6.97 -7.14 -5.91
N ALA A 31 -6.91 -6.15 -6.81
CA ALA A 31 -7.75 -6.12 -8.01
C ALA A 31 -7.50 -7.35 -8.89
N GLU A 32 -6.23 -7.70 -9.12
CA GLU A 32 -5.83 -8.90 -9.86
C GLU A 32 -6.40 -10.18 -9.22
N ASN A 33 -6.27 -10.34 -7.90
CA ASN A 33 -6.77 -11.52 -7.19
C ASN A 33 -8.30 -11.65 -7.27
N PHE A 34 -9.05 -10.55 -7.23
CA PHE A 34 -10.50 -10.58 -7.37
C PHE A 34 -10.92 -10.92 -8.81
N ILE A 35 -10.25 -10.40 -9.83
CA ILE A 35 -10.47 -10.80 -11.23
C ILE A 35 -10.24 -12.30 -11.41
N HIS A 36 -9.14 -12.84 -10.86
CA HIS A 36 -8.87 -14.29 -10.90
C HIS A 36 -9.89 -15.13 -10.13
N SER A 37 -10.67 -14.50 -9.27
CA SER A 37 -11.78 -15.13 -8.54
C SER A 37 -13.16 -14.87 -9.18
N ASP A 38 -13.16 -14.50 -10.48
CA ASP A 38 -14.37 -14.22 -11.28
C ASP A 38 -15.26 -13.11 -10.69
N LYS A 39 -14.66 -12.08 -10.08
CA LYS A 39 -15.39 -10.90 -9.56
C LYS A 39 -15.30 -9.73 -10.53
N ASN A 40 -16.33 -8.89 -10.55
CA ASN A 40 -16.27 -7.59 -11.22
C ASN A 40 -15.50 -6.62 -10.33
N VAL A 41 -14.45 -6.00 -10.87
CA VAL A 41 -13.57 -5.15 -10.08
C VAL A 41 -13.54 -3.74 -10.64
N ALA A 42 -13.81 -2.76 -9.79
CA ALA A 42 -13.48 -1.35 -10.04
C ALA A 42 -12.28 -0.95 -9.19
N LEU A 43 -11.21 -0.47 -9.83
CA LEU A 43 -10.02 0.07 -9.19
C LEU A 43 -10.06 1.60 -9.30
N VAL A 44 -10.25 2.28 -8.17
CA VAL A 44 -10.44 3.73 -8.09
C VAL A 44 -9.20 4.39 -7.52
N GLU A 45 -8.66 5.39 -8.22
CA GLU A 45 -7.48 6.14 -7.82
C GLU A 45 -7.76 7.66 -7.85
N ALA A 46 -7.37 8.34 -6.78
CA ALA A 46 -7.51 9.79 -6.67
C ALA A 46 -6.55 10.56 -7.57
N MET A 47 -5.38 9.97 -7.79
CA MET A 47 -4.33 10.55 -8.63
C MET A 47 -4.56 10.21 -10.11
N ASP A 48 -3.75 10.78 -10.97
CA ASP A 48 -3.90 10.74 -12.43
C ASP A 48 -3.41 9.44 -13.10
N GLN A 49 -2.81 8.53 -12.32
CA GLN A 49 -2.33 7.23 -12.81
C GLN A 49 -2.34 6.16 -11.72
N VAL A 50 -2.29 4.91 -12.13
CA VAL A 50 -1.99 3.77 -11.23
C VAL A 50 -0.50 3.76 -10.87
N LEU A 51 -0.12 3.14 -9.75
CA LEU A 51 1.27 3.02 -9.29
C LEU A 51 2.08 4.33 -9.41
N GLN A 52 1.68 5.35 -8.66
CA GLN A 52 2.33 6.68 -8.63
C GLN A 52 3.87 6.69 -8.64
N PRO A 53 4.60 5.72 -8.05
CA PRO A 53 6.05 5.68 -8.13
C PRO A 53 6.64 5.38 -9.50
N LEU A 54 5.83 4.93 -10.47
CA LEU A 54 6.28 4.68 -11.84
C LEU A 54 6.25 5.95 -12.69
N ASP A 55 7.12 6.02 -13.70
CA ASP A 55 7.00 7.02 -14.75
C ASP A 55 5.68 6.82 -15.52
N TYR A 56 5.10 7.92 -16.00
CA TYR A 56 3.76 7.92 -16.57
C TYR A 56 3.57 6.92 -17.73
N ASP A 57 4.54 6.81 -18.62
CA ASP A 57 4.52 5.87 -19.75
C ASP A 57 4.50 4.42 -19.29
N MET A 58 5.23 4.09 -18.21
CA MET A 58 5.23 2.76 -17.61
C MET A 58 3.90 2.47 -16.89
N ALA A 59 3.35 3.45 -16.19
CA ALA A 59 2.05 3.33 -15.54
C ALA A 59 0.92 3.07 -16.55
N GLN A 60 1.00 3.69 -17.76
CA GLN A 60 0.03 3.45 -18.82
C GLN A 60 0.05 2.02 -19.38
N ILE A 61 1.21 1.37 -19.41
CA ILE A 61 1.33 -0.05 -19.80
C ILE A 61 0.57 -0.92 -18.81
N LEU A 62 0.79 -0.69 -17.49
CA LEU A 62 0.08 -1.43 -16.46
C LEU A 62 -1.43 -1.14 -16.48
N GLN A 63 -1.83 0.13 -16.65
CA GLN A 63 -3.24 0.50 -16.69
C GLN A 63 -3.95 -0.17 -17.88
N LYS A 64 -3.28 -0.26 -19.02
CA LYS A 64 -3.78 -1.02 -20.17
C LYS A 64 -3.93 -2.51 -19.84
N GLU A 65 -2.94 -3.11 -19.20
CA GLU A 65 -2.99 -4.53 -18.79
C GLU A 65 -4.16 -4.80 -17.84
N LEU A 66 -4.36 -3.95 -16.85
CA LEU A 66 -5.52 -4.04 -15.94
C LEU A 66 -6.85 -3.99 -16.71
N HIS A 67 -6.97 -3.05 -17.63
CA HIS A 67 -8.16 -2.90 -18.46
C HIS A 67 -8.40 -4.12 -19.38
N ASP A 68 -7.34 -4.61 -20.03
CA ASP A 68 -7.42 -5.77 -20.93
C ASP A 68 -7.83 -7.04 -20.17
N ASN A 69 -7.53 -7.12 -18.87
CA ASN A 69 -7.96 -8.19 -17.98
C ASN A 69 -9.32 -7.91 -17.26
N GLY A 70 -10.06 -6.90 -17.68
CA GLY A 70 -11.43 -6.65 -17.23
C GLY A 70 -11.57 -5.80 -15.98
N VAL A 71 -10.48 -5.18 -15.48
CA VAL A 71 -10.58 -4.22 -14.37
C VAL A 71 -11.14 -2.89 -14.87
N ASN A 72 -12.20 -2.38 -14.24
CA ASN A 72 -12.71 -1.03 -14.46
C ASN A 72 -11.83 -0.01 -13.72
N VAL A 73 -10.78 0.48 -14.39
CA VAL A 73 -9.85 1.46 -13.81
C VAL A 73 -10.40 2.87 -13.93
N VAL A 74 -10.48 3.59 -12.80
CA VAL A 74 -10.91 4.99 -12.70
C VAL A 74 -9.83 5.77 -12.00
N VAL A 75 -9.18 6.68 -12.72
CA VAL A 75 -8.16 7.59 -12.18
C VAL A 75 -8.68 9.03 -12.11
N SER A 76 -8.02 9.90 -11.35
CA SER A 76 -8.37 11.32 -11.15
C SER A 76 -9.76 11.56 -10.56
N ASP A 77 -10.34 10.55 -9.91
CA ASP A 77 -11.70 10.65 -9.39
C ASP A 77 -11.81 9.97 -8.01
N PRO A 78 -11.48 10.69 -6.92
CA PRO A 78 -11.45 10.10 -5.58
C PRO A 78 -12.83 9.69 -5.08
N LEU A 79 -12.85 8.64 -4.25
CA LEU A 79 -14.01 8.22 -3.48
C LEU A 79 -14.51 9.35 -2.56
N THR A 80 -15.84 9.57 -2.51
CA THR A 80 -16.47 10.53 -1.61
C THR A 80 -17.48 9.90 -0.66
N GLU A 81 -18.20 8.86 -1.10
CA GLU A 81 -19.23 8.22 -0.28
C GLU A 81 -19.22 6.71 -0.50
N VAL A 82 -19.56 5.97 0.56
CA VAL A 82 -19.77 4.51 0.53
C VAL A 82 -21.21 4.25 0.97
N HIS A 83 -21.95 3.49 0.16
CA HIS A 83 -23.31 3.03 0.42
C HIS A 83 -23.35 1.49 0.48
N ASP A 84 -24.48 0.92 0.81
CA ASP A 84 -24.61 -0.53 1.01
C ASP A 84 -24.37 -1.34 -0.28
N ASP A 85 -24.67 -0.75 -1.46
CA ASP A 85 -24.63 -1.40 -2.77
C ASP A 85 -23.79 -0.67 -3.82
N HIS A 86 -23.26 0.51 -3.49
CA HIS A 86 -22.43 1.29 -4.41
C HIS A 86 -21.50 2.27 -3.70
N VAL A 87 -20.51 2.76 -4.42
CA VAL A 87 -19.67 3.90 -4.03
C VAL A 87 -19.92 5.10 -4.93
N VAL A 88 -19.73 6.32 -4.41
CA VAL A 88 -19.85 7.58 -5.15
C VAL A 88 -18.48 8.24 -5.23
N LEU A 89 -18.10 8.67 -6.43
CA LEU A 89 -16.87 9.38 -6.70
C LEU A 89 -17.09 10.90 -6.72
N LYS A 90 -16.04 11.68 -6.64
CA LYS A 90 -16.09 13.15 -6.65
C LYS A 90 -16.79 13.73 -7.89
N SER A 91 -16.69 13.07 -9.03
CA SER A 91 -17.41 13.45 -10.25
C SER A 91 -18.94 13.25 -10.17
N GLY A 92 -19.42 12.56 -9.15
CA GLY A 92 -20.80 12.07 -9.03
C GLY A 92 -21.02 10.71 -9.69
N LYS A 93 -19.99 10.10 -10.29
CA LYS A 93 -20.08 8.74 -10.84
C LYS A 93 -20.38 7.75 -9.72
N LYS A 94 -21.34 6.86 -9.95
CA LYS A 94 -21.65 5.73 -9.09
C LYS A 94 -21.03 4.47 -9.66
N ILE A 95 -20.52 3.62 -8.78
CA ILE A 95 -19.94 2.32 -9.12
C ILE A 95 -20.56 1.29 -8.17
N ASP A 96 -21.19 0.28 -8.73
CA ASP A 96 -21.79 -0.81 -7.97
C ASP A 96 -20.70 -1.58 -7.21
N ALA A 97 -20.91 -1.83 -5.93
CA ALA A 97 -19.97 -2.53 -5.08
C ALA A 97 -20.66 -3.05 -3.81
N GLU A 98 -20.66 -4.35 -3.63
CA GLU A 98 -21.11 -5.03 -2.39
C GLU A 98 -19.97 -5.16 -1.37
N ALA A 99 -18.73 -5.01 -1.84
CA ALA A 99 -17.57 -4.95 -0.97
C ALA A 99 -16.63 -3.79 -1.39
N VAL A 100 -16.13 -3.06 -0.41
CA VAL A 100 -15.17 -1.97 -0.62
C VAL A 100 -13.89 -2.28 0.13
N VAL A 101 -12.76 -2.27 -0.59
CA VAL A 101 -11.44 -2.48 -0.02
C VAL A 101 -10.64 -1.19 -0.09
N LEU A 102 -10.22 -0.68 1.07
CA LEU A 102 -9.39 0.52 1.14
C LEU A 102 -7.91 0.12 1.09
N ALA A 103 -7.23 0.48 -0.01
CA ALA A 103 -5.81 0.28 -0.26
C ALA A 103 -5.07 1.61 -0.40
N ILE A 104 -5.43 2.59 0.43
CA ILE A 104 -5.00 3.99 0.36
C ILE A 104 -3.66 4.28 1.05
N GLY A 105 -2.89 3.25 1.35
CA GLY A 105 -1.54 3.33 1.92
C GLY A 105 -1.45 2.72 3.31
N VAL A 106 -0.21 2.75 3.85
CA VAL A 106 0.14 2.20 5.15
C VAL A 106 0.86 3.23 5.99
N SER A 107 0.59 3.22 7.29
CA SER A 107 1.34 3.98 8.29
C SER A 107 2.29 3.04 9.05
N PRO A 108 3.50 3.47 9.39
CA PRO A 108 4.38 2.68 10.22
C PRO A 108 3.81 2.58 11.64
N GLU A 109 3.90 1.39 12.23
CA GLU A 109 3.53 1.19 13.62
C GLU A 109 4.73 1.54 14.52
N THR A 110 4.72 2.73 15.09
CA THR A 110 5.85 3.28 15.86
C THR A 110 5.58 3.42 17.35
N GLU A 111 4.39 3.08 17.84
CA GLU A 111 3.97 3.27 19.24
C GLU A 111 4.99 2.65 20.23
N LEU A 112 5.41 1.41 19.99
CA LEU A 112 6.41 0.75 20.84
C LEU A 112 7.76 1.48 20.86
N ALA A 113 8.17 2.04 19.72
CA ALA A 113 9.41 2.79 19.58
C ALA A 113 9.33 4.15 20.30
N GLU A 114 8.19 4.81 20.19
CA GLU A 114 7.90 6.09 20.86
C GLU A 114 7.86 5.89 22.38
N ASP A 115 7.19 4.85 22.86
CA ASP A 115 7.15 4.48 24.29
C ASP A 115 8.54 4.14 24.85
N ALA A 116 9.42 3.57 24.01
CA ALA A 116 10.82 3.31 24.35
C ALA A 116 11.71 4.57 24.24
N GLY A 117 11.16 5.72 23.88
CA GLY A 117 11.91 6.99 23.72
C GLY A 117 12.81 7.05 22.50
N LEU A 118 12.58 6.20 21.48
CA LEU A 118 13.33 6.24 20.23
C LEU A 118 12.91 7.43 19.37
N LYS A 119 13.84 7.93 18.57
CA LYS A 119 13.55 9.04 17.65
C LYS A 119 12.73 8.56 16.45
N ILE A 120 11.64 9.26 16.21
CA ILE A 120 10.84 9.14 15.00
C ILE A 120 11.26 10.26 14.04
N GLY A 121 11.48 9.89 12.78
CA GLY A 121 11.94 10.81 11.74
C GLY A 121 10.80 11.60 11.07
N GLU A 122 11.15 12.46 10.13
CA GLU A 122 10.24 13.40 9.46
C GLU A 122 9.15 12.67 8.66
N THR A 123 9.41 11.45 8.20
CA THR A 123 8.45 10.63 7.42
C THR A 123 7.56 9.77 8.30
N GLY A 124 7.67 9.89 9.63
CA GLY A 124 6.94 9.10 10.60
C GLY A 124 7.54 7.70 10.85
N GLY A 125 8.67 7.37 10.27
CA GLY A 125 9.39 6.11 10.52
C GLY A 125 10.44 6.26 11.63
N ILE A 126 10.87 5.14 12.23
CA ILE A 126 11.94 5.12 13.22
C ILE A 126 13.24 5.57 12.56
N GLU A 127 13.90 6.59 13.13
CA GLU A 127 15.18 7.08 12.63
C GLU A 127 16.29 6.06 12.90
N VAL A 128 17.03 5.68 11.84
CA VAL A 128 18.16 4.77 11.94
C VAL A 128 19.39 5.30 11.19
N ASN A 129 20.57 4.88 11.61
CA ASN A 129 21.81 5.12 10.87
C ASN A 129 21.99 4.10 9.72
N HIS A 130 23.14 4.19 9.02
CA HIS A 130 23.44 3.29 7.90
C HIS A 130 23.66 1.82 8.28
N ASN A 131 23.80 1.52 9.56
CA ASN A 131 23.89 0.16 10.11
C ASN A 131 22.56 -0.31 10.74
N TYR A 132 21.49 0.47 10.57
CA TYR A 132 20.13 0.20 11.11
C TYR A 132 20.05 0.29 12.65
N VAL A 133 21.01 0.97 13.31
CA VAL A 133 20.97 1.28 14.73
C VAL A 133 20.06 2.50 14.92
N THR A 134 19.19 2.46 15.89
CA THR A 134 18.26 3.56 16.25
C THR A 134 18.98 4.66 17.04
N SER A 135 18.22 5.55 17.67
CA SER A 135 18.76 6.53 18.63
C SER A 135 19.30 5.90 19.92
N ASP A 136 18.91 4.65 20.23
CA ASP A 136 19.51 3.83 21.27
C ASP A 136 20.52 2.86 20.62
N PRO A 137 21.81 2.85 21.07
CA PRO A 137 22.85 2.03 20.45
C PRO A 137 22.64 0.53 20.58
N ASP A 138 21.79 0.08 21.52
CA ASP A 138 21.49 -1.34 21.75
C ASP A 138 20.24 -1.81 20.97
N ILE A 139 19.56 -0.91 20.26
CA ILE A 139 18.32 -1.20 19.53
C ILE A 139 18.51 -0.97 18.04
N TYR A 140 18.11 -1.98 17.26
CA TYR A 140 18.06 -1.96 15.80
C TYR A 140 16.61 -1.93 15.31
N ALA A 141 16.39 -1.24 14.19
CA ALA A 141 15.12 -1.26 13.50
C ALA A 141 15.31 -1.47 11.99
N VAL A 142 14.45 -2.28 11.37
CA VAL A 142 14.50 -2.62 9.94
C VAL A 142 13.09 -2.76 9.38
N GLY A 143 12.95 -2.73 8.05
CA GLY A 143 11.68 -2.97 7.36
C GLY A 143 10.84 -1.71 7.19
N ASP A 144 9.53 -1.89 7.10
CA ASP A 144 8.58 -0.86 6.70
C ASP A 144 8.46 0.28 7.71
N VAL A 145 8.88 0.03 8.95
CA VAL A 145 8.75 0.94 10.08
C VAL A 145 9.86 2.00 10.13
N ILE A 146 10.96 1.85 9.36
CA ILE A 146 12.11 2.74 9.45
C ILE A 146 12.08 3.87 8.41
N GLU A 147 12.72 4.98 8.80
CA GLU A 147 13.09 6.06 7.90
C GLU A 147 14.51 5.85 7.39
N VAL A 148 14.72 5.91 6.08
CA VAL A 148 16.02 5.77 5.44
C VAL A 148 16.34 6.98 4.59
N TYR A 149 17.62 7.25 4.35
CA TYR A 149 18.05 8.27 3.42
C TYR A 149 18.19 7.70 2.00
N SER A 150 17.38 8.18 1.06
CA SER A 150 17.50 7.85 -0.36
C SER A 150 18.62 8.67 -1.00
N LYS A 151 19.68 8.02 -1.45
CA LYS A 151 20.78 8.68 -2.18
C LYS A 151 20.33 9.21 -3.55
N ILE A 152 19.33 8.57 -4.15
CA ILE A 152 18.78 8.96 -5.46
C ILE A 152 17.93 10.21 -5.30
N ALA A 153 16.93 10.16 -4.42
CA ALA A 153 16.02 11.29 -4.16
C ALA A 153 16.68 12.39 -3.29
N ARG A 154 17.86 12.12 -2.68
CA ARG A 154 18.58 13.01 -1.74
C ARG A 154 17.68 13.50 -0.60
N SER A 155 16.79 12.65 -0.13
CA SER A 155 15.83 12.96 0.93
C SER A 155 15.58 11.75 1.83
N LYS A 156 15.02 12.03 3.00
CA LYS A 156 14.48 11.01 3.90
C LYS A 156 13.24 10.41 3.26
N THR A 157 13.06 9.07 3.38
CA THR A 157 11.93 8.35 2.83
C THR A 157 11.69 7.07 3.62
N ARG A 158 10.54 6.46 3.40
CA ARG A 158 10.25 5.08 3.80
C ARG A 158 10.19 4.18 2.57
N LEU A 159 10.62 2.95 2.71
CA LEU A 159 10.60 1.95 1.64
C LEU A 159 9.85 0.68 2.12
N PRO A 160 8.51 0.74 2.22
CA PRO A 160 7.71 -0.38 2.72
C PRO A 160 7.59 -1.49 1.64
N LEU A 161 8.71 -2.18 1.41
CA LEU A 161 8.86 -3.23 0.40
C LEU A 161 9.67 -4.40 0.97
N ALA A 162 9.23 -5.62 0.68
CA ALA A 162 9.85 -6.85 1.19
C ALA A 162 11.33 -7.01 0.81
N GLY A 163 11.72 -6.61 -0.42
CA GLY A 163 13.11 -6.70 -0.88
C GLY A 163 14.08 -5.85 -0.06
N PRO A 164 13.84 -4.55 0.12
CA PRO A 164 14.58 -3.71 1.05
C PRO A 164 14.60 -4.26 2.48
N ALA A 165 13.45 -4.63 3.04
CA ALA A 165 13.33 -5.15 4.40
C ALA A 165 14.24 -6.36 4.66
N GLN A 166 14.27 -7.32 3.75
CA GLN A 166 15.15 -8.50 3.85
C GLN A 166 16.64 -8.14 3.80
N ARG A 167 17.03 -7.19 2.95
CA ARG A 167 18.43 -6.73 2.87
C ARG A 167 18.85 -5.98 4.11
N GLN A 168 17.97 -5.14 4.66
CA GLN A 168 18.17 -4.40 5.90
C GLN A 168 18.37 -5.35 7.07
N ALA A 169 17.50 -6.37 7.22
CA ALA A 169 17.61 -7.37 8.27
C ALA A 169 18.95 -8.12 8.22
N ARG A 170 19.41 -8.53 7.03
CA ARG A 170 20.72 -9.18 6.86
C ARG A 170 21.88 -8.26 7.22
N ALA A 171 21.80 -6.99 6.82
CA ALA A 171 22.86 -6.02 7.12
C ALA A 171 22.92 -5.69 8.61
N ALA A 172 21.78 -5.52 9.28
CA ALA A 172 21.70 -5.35 10.73
C ALA A 172 22.27 -6.56 11.48
N ALA A 173 21.87 -7.78 11.10
CA ALA A 173 22.40 -9.00 11.70
C ALA A 173 23.93 -9.12 11.53
N ASN A 174 24.46 -8.82 10.36
CA ASN A 174 25.90 -8.82 10.13
C ASN A 174 26.63 -7.77 11.02
N HIS A 175 26.04 -6.60 11.22
CA HIS A 175 26.62 -5.56 12.08
C HIS A 175 26.59 -5.95 13.57
N ILE A 176 25.57 -6.68 14.01
CA ILE A 176 25.47 -7.19 15.40
C ILE A 176 26.54 -8.25 15.66
N TYR A 177 26.83 -9.08 14.65
CA TYR A 177 27.72 -10.25 14.80
C TYR A 177 29.22 -9.90 14.68
N ASN A 178 29.58 -8.84 13.95
CA ASN A 178 30.96 -8.40 13.73
C ASN A 178 31.35 -7.21 14.60
#